data_4423118a062e679b5b14553eceefb519
#
_entry.id   4423118a062e679b5b14553eceefb519
#
_cell.length_a   1.000
_cell.length_b   1.000
_cell.length_c   1.000
_cell.angle_alpha   90.00
_cell.angle_beta   90.00
_cell.angle_gamma   90.00
#
_symmetry.space_group_name_H-M   'P 1'
#
loop_
_entity.id
_entity.type
_entity.pdbx_description
1 polymer ?
#
loop_
_entity_poly.entity_id
_entity_poly.type
_entity_poly.pdbx_seq_one_letter_code
_entity_poly.pdbx_strand_id
1 'polypeptide(L)'
;MKPKFLLATLIFVSLLSAKSFAQGGNTCAAAQANPLVFPFTHTNQTTCNFNNDYTGTNGCLAATWYGGQDYYYYFTATQTGYYTINLTNLTSGSPTQPAYAVLSLFNGCPTAGGQCISSSYLYINATNPPTAPLTASVYVCNQQSFYVVIDAYTASTSYTNCFNYTISGTFNPIPQNNSCNNMDFETGNLNGWFCTFGKSITGPTTANMPTYNIQGYTAMPNRHTIMTGGNDPCGGFPTVAPGGNFSCRIGNSSTGAEAEGISQTFLVTAANASLTYQYAVVLQDPGHQPYQQPFFSAIVKDQNCNIINCSNFTVTAGINLPGFFTCNNNVRYKPWTTVNVDLNQYIGQYVTVDFIVGDCSAGAHYGYAYVDARCAPSFLHQNDTICVGQSSTLSAPSGYSSYNWQPGNFTTSSITVSPTTTTIFILTIVHYSNTPNCTIKVY
;
A
#
# COMPACT_ATOMS: atom_id res chain seq x y z
N MET A 1 -62.97 8.85 47.19
CA MET A 1 -62.24 9.64 46.15
C MET A 1 -60.85 9.90 46.69
N LYS A 2 -59.80 9.27 46.04
CA LYS A 2 -58.39 9.54 46.37
C LYS A 2 -57.80 10.29 45.19
N PRO A 3 -57.09 11.40 45.39
CA PRO A 3 -56.45 12.10 44.25
C PRO A 3 -55.17 11.36 43.81
N LYS A 4 -55.04 11.15 42.47
CA LYS A 4 -53.85 10.66 41.86
C LYS A 4 -52.89 11.85 41.66
N PHE A 5 -51.75 11.81 42.34
CA PHE A 5 -50.62 12.69 42.05
C PHE A 5 -49.92 12.23 40.76
N LEU A 6 -49.92 13.08 39.77
CA LEU A 6 -49.14 12.90 38.54
C LEU A 6 -47.75 13.48 38.78
N LEU A 7 -46.73 12.61 38.87
CA LEU A 7 -45.35 13.01 39.02
C LEU A 7 -44.80 13.31 37.60
N ALA A 8 -44.67 14.59 37.26
CA ALA A 8 -44.02 15.02 36.04
C ALA A 8 -42.50 14.94 36.22
N THR A 9 -41.88 13.95 35.61
CA THR A 9 -40.41 13.84 35.55
C THR A 9 -39.88 14.84 34.51
N LEU A 10 -39.33 15.96 35.00
CA LEU A 10 -38.56 16.88 34.14
C LEU A 10 -37.22 16.19 33.78
N ILE A 11 -37.09 15.75 32.53
CA ILE A 11 -35.81 15.34 31.99
C ILE A 11 -35.01 16.62 31.66
N PHE A 12 -34.09 16.96 32.53
CA PHE A 12 -33.05 17.96 32.22
C PHE A 12 -32.10 17.35 31.20
N VAL A 13 -32.33 17.65 29.92
CA VAL A 13 -31.31 17.45 28.89
C VAL A 13 -30.27 18.55 29.11
N SER A 14 -29.21 18.24 29.84
CA SER A 14 -28.03 19.07 29.87
C SER A 14 -27.40 19.02 28.47
N LEU A 15 -27.60 20.08 27.71
CA LEU A 15 -26.77 20.42 26.55
C LEU A 15 -25.34 20.65 27.08
N LEU A 16 -24.56 19.57 27.19
CA LEU A 16 -23.12 19.67 27.22
C LEU A 16 -22.72 20.27 25.88
N SER A 17 -22.52 21.58 25.86
CA SER A 17 -21.73 22.20 24.80
C SER A 17 -20.35 21.55 24.84
N ALA A 18 -20.15 20.55 24.02
CA ALA A 18 -18.83 20.03 23.73
C ALA A 18 -18.01 21.22 23.24
N LYS A 19 -17.14 21.76 24.11
CA LYS A 19 -16.10 22.67 23.67
C LYS A 19 -15.31 21.87 22.65
N SER A 20 -15.42 22.23 21.38
CA SER A 20 -14.53 21.77 20.33
C SER A 20 -13.14 22.27 20.74
N PHE A 21 -12.41 21.45 21.47
CA PHE A 21 -10.98 21.69 21.61
C PHE A 21 -10.39 21.57 20.21
N ALA A 22 -9.61 22.53 19.80
CA ALA A 22 -8.85 22.45 18.57
C ALA A 22 -7.98 21.19 18.64
N GLN A 23 -8.33 20.17 17.84
CA GLN A 23 -7.54 18.95 17.76
C GLN A 23 -6.22 19.28 17.06
N GLY A 24 -5.13 18.65 17.48
CA GLY A 24 -3.79 18.96 16.99
C GLY A 24 -3.00 19.88 17.93
N GLY A 25 -1.87 20.39 17.46
CA GLY A 25 -0.99 21.27 18.24
C GLY A 25 0.26 21.69 17.50
N ASN A 26 0.99 22.65 18.07
CA ASN A 26 2.25 23.16 17.53
C ASN A 26 3.45 22.21 17.73
N THR A 27 3.26 21.13 18.45
CA THR A 27 4.28 20.09 18.67
C THR A 27 3.67 18.70 18.58
N CYS A 28 4.49 17.69 18.34
CA CYS A 28 4.05 16.32 18.36
C CYS A 28 3.34 15.93 19.67
N ALA A 29 3.86 16.37 20.82
CA ALA A 29 3.27 16.06 22.14
C ALA A 29 1.89 16.71 22.30
N ALA A 30 1.71 17.95 21.84
CA ALA A 30 0.41 18.63 21.88
C ALA A 30 -0.59 17.97 20.94
N ALA A 31 -0.18 17.57 19.74
CA ALA A 31 -1.02 16.82 18.81
C ALA A 31 -1.44 15.44 19.36
N GLN A 32 -0.52 14.72 20.00
CA GLN A 32 -0.80 13.41 20.60
C GLN A 32 -1.78 13.51 21.80
N ALA A 33 -1.71 14.62 22.54
CA ALA A 33 -2.66 14.88 23.62
C ALA A 33 -4.08 15.19 23.14
N ASN A 34 -4.24 15.58 21.86
CA ASN A 34 -5.51 15.98 21.25
C ASN A 34 -5.69 15.25 19.88
N PRO A 35 -5.84 13.91 19.88
CA PRO A 35 -5.87 13.12 18.66
C PRO A 35 -7.11 13.38 17.80
N LEU A 36 -6.95 13.24 16.49
CA LEU A 36 -8.05 13.20 15.53
C LEU A 36 -8.84 11.90 15.69
N VAL A 37 -10.15 11.99 15.58
CA VAL A 37 -11.07 10.85 15.56
C VAL A 37 -11.83 10.85 14.23
N PHE A 38 -11.64 9.82 13.41
CA PHE A 38 -12.26 9.72 12.10
C PHE A 38 -13.72 9.24 12.14
N PRO A 39 -14.61 9.75 11.24
CA PRO A 39 -14.37 10.88 10.35
C PRO A 39 -14.43 12.23 11.08
N PHE A 40 -13.76 13.26 10.55
CA PHE A 40 -13.75 14.59 11.15
C PHE A 40 -13.73 15.71 10.10
N THR A 41 -14.12 16.93 10.52
CA THR A 41 -13.94 18.17 9.75
C THR A 41 -13.72 19.31 10.72
N HIS A 42 -12.59 20.04 10.56
CA HIS A 42 -12.27 21.24 11.31
C HIS A 42 -12.09 22.42 10.36
N THR A 43 -12.97 23.39 10.47
CA THR A 43 -12.94 24.62 9.66
C THR A 43 -12.10 25.69 10.33
N ASN A 44 -11.70 26.72 9.53
CA ASN A 44 -10.99 27.90 10.02
C ASN A 44 -9.69 27.59 10.74
N GLN A 45 -8.95 26.60 10.23
CA GLN A 45 -7.62 26.28 10.72
C GLN A 45 -6.59 27.18 10.04
N THR A 46 -5.42 27.35 10.67
CA THR A 46 -4.33 28.15 10.13
C THR A 46 -2.99 27.59 10.59
N THR A 47 -1.95 27.76 9.79
CA THR A 47 -0.57 27.61 10.25
C THR A 47 0.03 28.94 10.73
N CYS A 48 -0.64 30.08 10.44
CA CYS A 48 -0.13 31.39 10.80
C CYS A 48 -0.06 31.59 12.34
N ASN A 49 1.03 32.20 12.80
CA ASN A 49 1.36 32.47 14.20
C ASN A 49 1.84 31.24 14.99
N PHE A 50 2.19 30.15 14.31
CA PHE A 50 2.90 29.01 14.92
C PHE A 50 4.40 29.06 14.61
N ASN A 51 5.18 28.21 15.26
CA ASN A 51 6.61 28.11 15.01
C ASN A 51 6.88 27.31 13.72
N ASN A 52 8.13 27.36 13.26
CA ASN A 52 8.68 26.39 12.34
C ASN A 52 9.53 25.40 13.15
N ASP A 53 8.90 24.30 13.59
CA ASP A 53 9.55 23.30 14.45
C ASP A 53 10.10 22.11 13.63
N TYR A 54 9.60 21.91 12.40
CA TYR A 54 10.03 20.86 11.50
C TYR A 54 10.74 21.42 10.26
N THR A 55 11.96 20.99 10.02
CA THR A 55 12.82 21.50 8.93
C THR A 55 13.07 20.48 7.80
N GLY A 56 12.27 19.45 7.70
CA GLY A 56 12.24 18.55 6.55
C GLY A 56 13.33 17.47 6.50
N THR A 57 14.04 17.18 7.60
CA THR A 57 15.17 16.25 7.60
C THR A 57 14.83 14.83 7.12
N ASN A 58 13.60 14.39 7.33
CA ASN A 58 13.05 13.05 6.98
C ASN A 58 11.73 13.14 6.21
N GLY A 59 11.51 14.29 5.53
CA GLY A 59 10.34 14.54 4.69
C GLY A 59 10.35 13.77 3.38
N CYS A 60 9.18 13.63 2.77
CA CYS A 60 9.05 13.11 1.41
C CYS A 60 9.48 14.11 0.32
N LEU A 61 9.51 15.39 0.65
CA LEU A 61 9.93 16.48 -0.24
C LEU A 61 11.29 17.03 0.22
N ALA A 62 11.94 17.82 -0.62
CA ALA A 62 13.17 18.52 -0.22
C ALA A 62 12.93 19.42 1.01
N ALA A 63 13.96 19.63 1.85
CA ALA A 63 13.83 20.37 3.10
C ALA A 63 13.24 21.80 2.94
N THR A 64 13.46 22.44 1.80
CA THR A 64 12.89 23.76 1.48
C THR A 64 11.36 23.80 1.44
N TRP A 65 10.70 22.66 1.34
CA TRP A 65 9.23 22.53 1.40
C TRP A 65 8.68 22.55 2.82
N TYR A 66 9.54 22.45 3.83
CA TYR A 66 9.19 22.38 5.24
C TYR A 66 9.83 23.53 6.03
N GLY A 67 9.87 24.70 5.44
CA GLY A 67 10.50 25.87 6.06
C GLY A 67 9.51 26.91 6.57
N GLY A 68 8.21 26.65 6.47
CA GLY A 68 7.14 27.54 6.91
C GLY A 68 6.73 27.34 8.35
N GLN A 69 5.62 27.97 8.71
CA GLN A 69 4.98 27.74 10.00
C GLN A 69 4.19 26.44 9.91
N ASP A 70 4.46 25.52 10.82
CA ASP A 70 3.89 24.19 10.79
C ASP A 70 2.85 23.96 11.90
N TYR A 71 1.96 22.95 11.67
CA TYR A 71 0.98 22.50 12.62
C TYR A 71 0.82 20.99 12.55
N TYR A 72 0.72 20.32 13.70
CA TYR A 72 0.71 18.88 13.81
C TYR A 72 -0.68 18.37 14.21
N TYR A 73 -1.09 17.29 13.57
CA TYR A 73 -2.19 16.45 14.05
C TYR A 73 -1.67 15.02 14.29
N TYR A 74 -2.40 14.29 15.07
CA TYR A 74 -2.09 12.91 15.41
C TYR A 74 -3.35 12.07 15.39
N PHE A 75 -3.25 10.83 14.97
CA PHE A 75 -4.33 9.86 15.11
C PHE A 75 -3.78 8.45 15.30
N THR A 76 -4.61 7.60 15.95
CA THR A 76 -4.39 6.16 16.02
C THR A 76 -5.55 5.48 15.31
N ALA A 77 -5.23 4.59 14.37
CA ALA A 77 -6.22 3.88 13.59
C ALA A 77 -7.01 2.91 14.49
N THR A 78 -8.32 2.95 14.38
CA THR A 78 -9.24 2.03 15.08
C THR A 78 -9.62 0.82 14.23
N GLN A 79 -9.29 0.85 12.94
CA GLN A 79 -9.52 -0.23 11.98
C GLN A 79 -8.42 -0.19 10.89
N THR A 80 -8.16 -1.33 10.29
CA THR A 80 -7.25 -1.42 9.14
C THR A 80 -7.93 -0.92 7.87
N GLY A 81 -7.25 -0.06 7.12
CA GLY A 81 -7.75 0.50 5.86
C GLY A 81 -7.06 1.78 5.46
N TYR A 82 -7.68 2.52 4.56
CA TYR A 82 -7.13 3.77 4.05
C TYR A 82 -7.69 4.99 4.78
N TYR A 83 -6.80 5.79 5.34
CA TYR A 83 -7.10 7.06 5.98
C TYR A 83 -6.68 8.19 5.04
N THR A 84 -7.63 9.06 4.71
CA THR A 84 -7.41 10.17 3.78
C THR A 84 -7.60 11.48 4.52
N ILE A 85 -6.61 12.37 4.41
CA ILE A 85 -6.65 13.74 4.91
C ILE A 85 -6.82 14.67 3.71
N ASN A 86 -7.75 15.61 3.80
CA ASN A 86 -7.98 16.63 2.80
C ASN A 86 -7.85 18.02 3.42
N LEU A 87 -7.15 18.92 2.74
CA LEU A 87 -7.19 20.34 3.00
C LEU A 87 -7.99 21.02 1.90
N THR A 88 -8.98 21.80 2.30
CA THR A 88 -9.87 22.58 1.41
C THR A 88 -9.95 24.02 1.89
N ASN A 89 -10.61 24.87 1.15
CA ASN A 89 -10.75 26.30 1.48
C ASN A 89 -9.39 26.96 1.79
N LEU A 90 -8.39 26.58 0.98
CA LEU A 90 -7.01 27.04 1.14
C LEU A 90 -6.90 28.52 0.75
N THR A 91 -6.46 29.35 1.67
CA THR A 91 -6.18 30.77 1.39
C THR A 91 -4.81 31.15 1.91
N SER A 92 -4.08 32.02 1.20
CA SER A 92 -2.80 32.52 1.66
C SER A 92 -2.95 33.26 2.99
N GLY A 93 -1.96 33.18 3.84
CA GLY A 93 -1.83 33.96 5.07
C GLY A 93 -1.57 35.46 4.81
N SER A 94 -1.26 35.83 3.58
CA SER A 94 -1.07 37.20 3.12
C SER A 94 -2.06 37.55 2.02
N PRO A 95 -2.63 38.77 2.02
CA PRO A 95 -3.56 39.17 0.95
C PRO A 95 -2.84 39.47 -0.39
N THR A 96 -1.53 39.60 -0.38
CA THR A 96 -0.72 40.03 -1.54
C THR A 96 0.30 38.96 -1.99
N GLN A 97 0.69 38.08 -1.11
CA GLN A 97 1.70 37.06 -1.43
C GLN A 97 1.04 35.68 -1.53
N PRO A 98 1.38 34.90 -2.56
CA PRO A 98 0.94 33.50 -2.64
C PRO A 98 1.61 32.62 -1.57
N ALA A 99 1.10 31.42 -1.40
CA ALA A 99 1.69 30.38 -0.56
C ALA A 99 1.79 29.05 -1.33
N TYR A 100 2.60 28.13 -0.85
CA TYR A 100 2.47 26.71 -1.15
C TYR A 100 2.13 25.97 0.13
N ALA A 101 1.00 25.28 0.14
CA ALA A 101 0.62 24.37 1.20
C ALA A 101 1.32 23.03 1.01
N VAL A 102 1.80 22.45 2.09
CA VAL A 102 2.34 21.10 2.18
C VAL A 102 1.51 20.30 3.17
N LEU A 103 1.14 19.10 2.79
CA LEU A 103 0.44 18.12 3.63
C LEU A 103 1.27 16.84 3.62
N SER A 104 1.76 16.41 4.78
CA SER A 104 2.61 15.22 4.90
C SER A 104 2.13 14.30 6.03
N LEU A 105 2.25 12.99 5.81
CA LEU A 105 1.92 11.95 6.78
C LEU A 105 3.21 11.22 7.19
N PHE A 106 3.37 11.01 8.50
CA PHE A 106 4.56 10.39 9.08
C PHE A 106 4.19 9.20 9.97
N ASN A 107 5.00 8.15 9.95
CA ASN A 107 4.83 6.95 10.79
C ASN A 107 5.30 7.13 12.24
N GLY A 108 5.72 8.33 12.62
CA GLY A 108 6.18 8.74 13.94
C GLY A 108 6.32 10.24 13.99
N CYS A 109 6.65 10.81 15.16
CA CYS A 109 6.90 12.25 15.28
C CYS A 109 8.07 12.66 14.36
N PRO A 110 7.89 13.58 13.40
CA PRO A 110 8.93 13.95 12.44
C PRO A 110 10.15 14.56 13.12
N THR A 111 9.98 15.34 14.17
CA THR A 111 11.08 15.94 14.94
C THR A 111 11.83 14.93 15.83
N ALA A 112 11.31 13.72 15.99
CA ALA A 112 11.92 12.60 16.72
C ALA A 112 12.32 11.42 15.79
N GLY A 113 12.48 11.66 14.49
CA GLY A 113 12.96 10.66 13.53
C GLY A 113 11.85 9.86 12.82
N GLY A 114 10.57 10.20 13.00
CA GLY A 114 9.46 9.63 12.23
C GLY A 114 9.68 9.85 10.73
N GLN A 115 9.42 8.82 9.91
CA GLN A 115 9.64 8.87 8.46
C GLN A 115 8.37 9.31 7.75
N CYS A 116 8.52 10.17 6.75
CA CYS A 116 7.43 10.54 5.86
C CYS A 116 7.02 9.34 4.99
N ILE A 117 5.72 9.11 4.87
CA ILE A 117 5.13 7.99 4.13
C ILE A 117 4.19 8.42 3.01
N SER A 118 3.69 9.66 3.08
CA SER A 118 2.88 10.27 2.01
C SER A 118 2.99 11.78 2.12
N SER A 119 3.03 12.49 1.01
CA SER A 119 3.04 13.95 0.98
C SER A 119 2.42 14.46 -0.31
N SER A 120 1.82 15.62 -0.24
CA SER A 120 1.42 16.41 -1.42
C SER A 120 1.55 17.90 -1.13
N TYR A 121 1.56 18.70 -2.20
CA TYR A 121 1.63 20.14 -2.11
C TYR A 121 0.72 20.82 -3.14
N LEU A 122 0.33 22.06 -2.84
CA LEU A 122 -0.56 22.82 -3.71
C LEU A 122 -0.20 24.33 -3.65
N TYR A 123 -0.18 24.98 -4.82
CA TYR A 123 -0.02 26.41 -4.93
C TYR A 123 -1.30 27.15 -4.56
N ILE A 124 -1.20 28.13 -3.69
CA ILE A 124 -2.30 29.00 -3.24
C ILE A 124 -2.06 30.40 -3.79
N ASN A 125 -2.79 30.77 -4.82
CA ASN A 125 -2.78 32.15 -5.30
C ASN A 125 -3.50 33.07 -4.29
N ALA A 126 -2.89 34.21 -3.95
CA ALA A 126 -3.44 35.13 -2.94
C ALA A 126 -4.81 35.72 -3.33
N THR A 127 -5.03 35.97 -4.62
CA THR A 127 -6.25 36.62 -5.13
C THR A 127 -7.25 35.65 -5.77
N ASN A 128 -6.80 34.44 -6.12
CA ASN A 128 -7.63 33.38 -6.73
C ASN A 128 -7.25 32.03 -6.11
N PRO A 129 -7.74 31.72 -4.91
CA PRO A 129 -7.38 30.47 -4.20
C PRO A 129 -7.82 29.23 -4.97
N PRO A 130 -7.11 28.10 -4.82
CA PRO A 130 -7.46 26.85 -5.50
C PRO A 130 -8.79 26.28 -4.98
N THR A 131 -9.57 25.70 -5.88
CA THR A 131 -10.82 24.98 -5.54
C THR A 131 -10.55 23.48 -5.32
N ALA A 132 -9.49 22.94 -5.90
CA ALA A 132 -9.10 21.53 -5.71
C ALA A 132 -8.58 21.30 -4.28
N PRO A 133 -8.91 20.15 -3.66
CA PRO A 133 -8.35 19.79 -2.36
C PRO A 133 -6.89 19.41 -2.48
N LEU A 134 -6.12 19.69 -1.44
CA LEU A 134 -4.82 19.06 -1.22
C LEU A 134 -5.04 17.79 -0.40
N THR A 135 -4.65 16.64 -0.95
CA THR A 135 -4.99 15.33 -0.38
C THR A 135 -3.73 14.50 -0.13
N ALA A 136 -3.70 13.84 1.02
CA ALA A 136 -2.75 12.78 1.31
C ALA A 136 -3.46 11.58 1.93
N SER A 137 -3.09 10.38 1.50
CA SER A 137 -3.71 9.13 1.95
C SER A 137 -2.65 8.14 2.39
N VAL A 138 -3.01 7.30 3.35
CA VAL A 138 -2.14 6.25 3.87
C VAL A 138 -2.96 5.00 4.20
N TYR A 139 -2.40 3.83 3.88
CA TYR A 139 -2.87 2.56 4.41
C TYR A 139 -2.36 2.39 5.84
N VAL A 140 -3.27 2.18 6.77
CA VAL A 140 -2.97 2.10 8.20
C VAL A 140 -3.58 0.82 8.78
N CYS A 141 -2.80 0.13 9.56
CA CYS A 141 -3.26 -1.04 10.29
C CYS A 141 -3.90 -0.63 11.62
N ASN A 142 -4.82 -1.45 12.09
CA ASN A 142 -5.45 -1.22 13.39
C ASN A 142 -4.40 -0.98 14.49
N GLN A 143 -4.63 0.02 15.33
CA GLN A 143 -3.74 0.49 16.42
C GLN A 143 -2.42 1.14 15.97
N GLN A 144 -2.14 1.27 14.69
CA GLN A 144 -1.01 2.10 14.24
C GLN A 144 -1.34 3.58 14.36
N SER A 145 -0.31 4.37 14.64
CA SER A 145 -0.43 5.81 14.86
C SER A 145 0.36 6.58 13.83
N PHE A 146 -0.16 7.76 13.47
CA PHE A 146 0.43 8.64 12.47
C PHE A 146 0.35 10.09 12.89
N TYR A 147 1.34 10.85 12.41
CA TYR A 147 1.32 12.31 12.49
C TYR A 147 1.01 12.90 11.12
N VAL A 148 0.18 13.93 11.12
CA VAL A 148 -0.12 14.77 9.96
C VAL A 148 0.58 16.09 10.18
N VAL A 149 1.42 16.50 9.25
CA VAL A 149 2.13 17.78 9.29
C VAL A 149 1.58 18.67 8.17
N ILE A 150 1.13 19.84 8.56
CA ILE A 150 0.73 20.92 7.66
C ILE A 150 1.83 21.97 7.72
N ASP A 151 2.43 22.29 6.58
CA ASP A 151 3.59 23.18 6.49
C ASP A 151 3.53 24.07 5.23
N ALA A 152 4.40 25.01 5.08
CA ALA A 152 4.50 25.90 3.93
C ALA A 152 5.92 26.00 3.36
N TYR A 153 6.01 26.15 2.04
CA TYR A 153 7.27 26.36 1.34
C TYR A 153 7.83 27.78 1.54
N THR A 154 9.12 27.90 1.82
CA THR A 154 9.77 29.19 2.14
C THR A 154 11.08 29.47 1.41
N ALA A 155 11.43 28.67 0.39
CA ALA A 155 12.72 28.92 -0.32
C ALA A 155 12.80 30.26 -1.07
N SER A 156 11.73 31.06 -1.10
CA SER A 156 11.68 32.37 -1.73
C SER A 156 10.86 33.35 -0.88
N THR A 157 11.39 34.58 -0.74
CA THR A 157 10.70 35.71 -0.08
C THR A 157 9.44 36.17 -0.83
N SER A 158 9.20 35.65 -2.02
CA SER A 158 7.97 35.91 -2.80
C SER A 158 6.73 35.17 -2.29
N TYR A 159 6.90 34.24 -1.36
CA TYR A 159 5.82 33.47 -0.76
C TYR A 159 5.65 33.77 0.72
N THR A 160 4.40 33.72 1.21
CA THR A 160 4.16 33.76 2.65
C THR A 160 4.46 32.37 3.26
N ASN A 161 4.91 32.37 4.50
CA ASN A 161 5.28 31.16 5.23
C ASN A 161 4.12 30.50 5.97
N CYS A 162 2.87 30.89 5.71
CA CYS A 162 1.68 30.35 6.34
C CYS A 162 0.43 30.49 5.47
N PHE A 163 -0.62 29.73 5.82
CA PHE A 163 -1.90 29.76 5.11
C PHE A 163 -3.04 29.30 6.03
N ASN A 164 -4.30 29.56 5.58
CA ASN A 164 -5.51 29.10 6.23
C ASN A 164 -6.13 27.94 5.47
N TYR A 165 -6.86 27.07 6.16
CA TYR A 165 -7.43 25.85 5.58
C TYR A 165 -8.63 25.32 6.38
N THR A 166 -9.35 24.42 5.76
CA THR A 166 -10.24 23.44 6.42
C THR A 166 -9.60 22.08 6.29
N ILE A 167 -9.44 21.36 7.38
CA ILE A 167 -8.96 19.97 7.38
C ILE A 167 -10.12 19.01 7.59
N SER A 168 -10.16 17.95 6.81
CA SER A 168 -11.11 16.84 6.99
C SER A 168 -10.42 15.49 6.82
N GLY A 169 -10.96 14.49 7.48
CA GLY A 169 -10.46 13.12 7.41
C GLY A 169 -11.57 12.13 7.12
N THR A 170 -11.31 11.20 6.20
CA THR A 170 -12.19 10.08 5.88
C THR A 170 -11.46 8.76 6.03
N PHE A 171 -12.21 7.73 6.41
CA PHE A 171 -11.73 6.35 6.49
C PHE A 171 -12.42 5.50 5.43
N ASN A 172 -11.64 4.74 4.68
CA ASN A 172 -12.11 3.82 3.64
C ASN A 172 -11.62 2.40 3.99
N PRO A 173 -12.50 1.55 4.55
CA PRO A 173 -12.13 0.17 4.85
C PRO A 173 -11.91 -0.63 3.57
N ILE A 174 -10.95 -1.55 3.59
CA ILE A 174 -10.90 -2.59 2.57
C ILE A 174 -11.98 -3.61 2.89
N PRO A 175 -12.85 -3.95 1.94
CA PRO A 175 -13.87 -4.96 2.15
C PRO A 175 -13.27 -6.29 2.59
N GLN A 176 -13.83 -6.88 3.65
CA GLN A 176 -13.44 -8.21 4.13
C GLN A 176 -14.35 -9.26 3.50
N ASN A 177 -13.77 -10.16 2.71
CA ASN A 177 -14.47 -11.26 2.08
C ASN A 177 -14.38 -12.53 2.95
N ASN A 178 -15.45 -13.31 3.03
CA ASN A 178 -15.44 -14.58 3.76
C ASN A 178 -14.67 -15.69 3.01
N SER A 179 -14.26 -15.45 1.79
CA SER A 179 -13.50 -16.38 0.94
C SER A 179 -12.73 -15.62 -0.14
N CYS A 180 -11.85 -16.32 -0.84
CA CYS A 180 -11.15 -15.82 -2.04
C CYS A 180 -12.12 -15.75 -3.21
N ASN A 181 -12.81 -14.65 -3.40
CA ASN A 181 -13.79 -14.49 -4.47
C ASN A 181 -13.16 -13.80 -5.69
N ASN A 182 -13.28 -14.44 -6.87
CA ASN A 182 -12.79 -13.87 -8.13
C ASN A 182 -11.34 -13.36 -8.04
N MET A 183 -10.52 -14.06 -7.28
CA MET A 183 -9.13 -13.67 -7.10
C MET A 183 -8.32 -13.87 -8.37
N ASP A 184 -8.74 -14.82 -9.19
CA ASP A 184 -8.23 -15.21 -10.50
C ASP A 184 -8.84 -14.43 -11.68
N PHE A 185 -9.70 -13.45 -11.41
CA PHE A 185 -10.40 -12.63 -12.42
C PHE A 185 -11.29 -13.44 -13.40
N GLU A 186 -11.52 -14.73 -13.18
CA GLU A 186 -12.23 -15.61 -14.11
C GLU A 186 -13.71 -15.25 -14.31
N THR A 187 -14.26 -14.34 -13.53
CA THR A 187 -15.57 -13.73 -13.81
C THR A 187 -15.51 -12.61 -14.87
N GLY A 188 -14.33 -12.28 -15.39
CA GLY A 188 -14.12 -11.24 -16.40
C GLY A 188 -14.32 -9.82 -15.88
N ASN A 189 -14.19 -9.59 -14.57
CA ASN A 189 -14.36 -8.28 -13.94
C ASN A 189 -13.52 -8.14 -12.66
N LEU A 190 -13.58 -6.95 -12.03
CA LEU A 190 -12.85 -6.63 -10.81
C LEU A 190 -13.67 -6.83 -9.51
N ASN A 191 -14.80 -7.53 -9.57
CA ASN A 191 -15.60 -7.80 -8.38
C ASN A 191 -14.78 -8.56 -7.33
N GLY A 192 -14.89 -8.16 -6.07
CA GLY A 192 -14.10 -8.72 -4.98
C GLY A 192 -12.77 -8.00 -4.75
N TRP A 193 -12.26 -7.24 -5.72
CA TRP A 193 -11.05 -6.46 -5.61
C TRP A 193 -11.33 -5.00 -5.23
N PHE A 194 -10.54 -4.47 -4.34
CA PHE A 194 -10.55 -3.06 -3.95
C PHE A 194 -9.50 -2.32 -4.78
N CYS A 195 -9.96 -1.44 -5.66
CA CYS A 195 -9.09 -0.71 -6.57
C CYS A 195 -8.72 0.65 -6.00
N THR A 196 -7.47 1.04 -6.14
CA THR A 196 -6.97 2.38 -5.78
C THR A 196 -6.21 2.98 -6.95
N PHE A 197 -6.28 4.30 -7.09
CA PHE A 197 -5.46 5.04 -8.06
C PHE A 197 -4.91 6.32 -7.44
N GLY A 198 -3.80 6.80 -7.97
CA GLY A 198 -3.14 7.99 -7.44
C GLY A 198 -1.90 8.36 -8.22
N LYS A 199 -0.89 8.82 -7.50
CA LYS A 199 0.38 9.30 -8.04
C LYS A 199 1.57 8.65 -7.34
N SER A 200 2.60 8.35 -8.12
CA SER A 200 3.95 8.15 -7.61
C SER A 200 4.54 9.50 -7.24
N ILE A 201 5.00 9.66 -6.02
CA ILE A 201 5.77 10.82 -5.58
C ILE A 201 7.15 10.37 -5.13
N THR A 202 8.13 11.26 -5.20
CA THR A 202 9.50 10.96 -4.74
C THR A 202 9.44 10.51 -3.29
N GLY A 203 9.95 9.31 -3.04
CA GLY A 203 10.06 8.76 -1.68
C GLY A 203 11.20 9.42 -0.90
N PRO A 204 11.31 9.15 0.41
CA PRO A 204 12.48 9.53 1.20
C PRO A 204 13.77 8.98 0.56
N THR A 205 14.86 9.70 0.66
CA THR A 205 16.16 9.30 0.06
C THR A 205 16.69 7.95 0.61
N THR A 206 16.17 7.51 1.74
CA THR A 206 16.45 6.21 2.36
C THR A 206 15.56 5.09 1.84
N ALA A 207 14.52 5.40 1.04
CA ALA A 207 13.60 4.42 0.49
C ALA A 207 14.17 3.78 -0.79
N ASN A 208 13.76 2.55 -1.05
CA ASN A 208 14.14 1.81 -2.26
C ASN A 208 13.09 1.91 -3.36
N MET A 209 12.03 2.72 -3.18
CA MET A 209 10.95 2.93 -4.13
C MET A 209 10.25 4.28 -3.88
N PRO A 210 9.50 4.82 -4.86
CA PRO A 210 8.64 5.98 -4.66
C PRO A 210 7.55 5.73 -3.61
N THR A 211 6.97 6.81 -3.12
CA THR A 211 5.77 6.76 -2.29
C THR A 211 4.52 6.77 -3.17
N TYR A 212 3.55 5.94 -2.83
CA TYR A 212 2.25 5.90 -3.49
C TYR A 212 1.25 6.82 -2.77
N ASN A 213 0.91 7.94 -3.41
CA ASN A 213 -0.10 8.88 -2.90
C ASN A 213 -1.45 8.57 -3.56
N ILE A 214 -2.37 7.97 -2.80
CA ILE A 214 -3.70 7.57 -3.27
C ILE A 214 -4.59 8.80 -3.40
N GLN A 215 -5.27 8.91 -4.55
CA GLN A 215 -6.21 9.98 -4.88
C GLN A 215 -7.66 9.51 -4.99
N GLY A 216 -7.89 8.21 -5.12
CA GLY A 216 -9.24 7.65 -5.17
C GLY A 216 -9.29 6.13 -5.02
N TYR A 217 -10.50 5.64 -4.80
CA TYR A 217 -10.80 4.26 -4.39
C TYR A 217 -11.80 3.60 -5.35
N THR A 218 -11.48 3.62 -6.64
CA THR A 218 -12.30 2.99 -7.68
C THR A 218 -11.42 2.52 -8.82
N ALA A 219 -11.92 1.56 -9.59
CA ALA A 219 -11.27 1.16 -10.83
C ALA A 219 -11.30 2.32 -11.84
N MET A 220 -10.16 2.55 -12.48
CA MET A 220 -10.01 3.58 -13.51
C MET A 220 -9.78 2.92 -14.88
N PRO A 221 -10.50 3.34 -15.93
CA PRO A 221 -10.26 2.86 -17.29
C PRO A 221 -8.78 3.01 -17.69
N ASN A 222 -8.24 2.02 -18.38
CA ASN A 222 -6.84 1.90 -18.80
C ASN A 222 -5.80 1.79 -17.68
N ARG A 223 -6.17 2.05 -16.44
CA ARG A 223 -5.31 1.91 -15.25
C ARG A 223 -5.57 0.60 -14.52
N HIS A 224 -6.80 0.07 -14.59
CA HIS A 224 -7.20 -1.25 -14.13
C HIS A 224 -7.93 -1.93 -15.29
N THR A 225 -7.31 -2.90 -15.94
CA THR A 225 -7.84 -3.49 -17.18
C THR A 225 -7.87 -5.00 -17.06
N ILE A 226 -9.05 -5.59 -17.25
CA ILE A 226 -9.17 -7.05 -17.41
C ILE A 226 -8.63 -7.43 -18.79
N MET A 227 -7.67 -8.33 -18.79
CA MET A 227 -7.05 -8.91 -19.99
C MET A 227 -7.77 -10.21 -20.36
N THR A 228 -8.00 -10.39 -21.65
CA THR A 228 -8.73 -11.53 -22.23
C THR A 228 -7.91 -12.34 -23.21
N GLY A 229 -6.61 -12.05 -23.31
CA GLY A 229 -5.64 -12.66 -24.22
C GLY A 229 -4.80 -11.63 -24.97
N GLY A 230 -4.00 -12.11 -25.91
CA GLY A 230 -3.00 -11.34 -26.61
C GLY A 230 -1.62 -11.42 -25.96
N ASN A 231 -0.64 -10.73 -26.54
CA ASN A 231 0.72 -10.70 -26.01
C ASN A 231 1.13 -9.28 -25.64
N ASP A 232 1.97 -9.18 -24.63
CA ASP A 232 2.58 -7.91 -24.22
C ASP A 232 3.47 -7.36 -25.34
N PRO A 233 3.35 -6.07 -25.70
CA PRO A 233 4.10 -5.51 -26.82
C PRO A 233 5.61 -5.39 -26.57
N CYS A 234 6.02 -5.37 -25.29
CA CYS A 234 7.43 -5.31 -24.91
C CYS A 234 8.03 -6.72 -24.84
N GLY A 235 7.46 -7.59 -23.99
CA GLY A 235 8.05 -8.90 -23.70
C GLY A 235 7.58 -10.03 -24.59
N GLY A 236 6.52 -9.85 -25.39
CA GLY A 236 5.93 -10.90 -26.23
C GLY A 236 5.28 -12.05 -25.45
N PHE A 237 5.25 -12.00 -24.11
CA PHE A 237 4.60 -12.99 -23.27
C PHE A 237 3.07 -12.80 -23.27
N PRO A 238 2.27 -13.86 -23.03
CA PRO A 238 0.82 -13.73 -22.93
C PRO A 238 0.40 -12.74 -21.86
N THR A 239 -0.62 -11.91 -22.14
CA THR A 239 -1.15 -10.95 -21.16
C THR A 239 -2.07 -11.60 -20.11
N VAL A 240 -2.47 -12.85 -20.33
CA VAL A 240 -3.21 -13.70 -19.38
C VAL A 240 -2.25 -14.69 -18.76
N ALA A 241 -2.36 -14.90 -17.47
CA ALA A 241 -1.54 -15.83 -16.71
C ALA A 241 -1.68 -17.28 -17.23
N PRO A 242 -0.63 -18.09 -17.17
CA PRO A 242 -0.72 -19.50 -17.55
C PRO A 242 -1.79 -20.23 -16.71
N GLY A 243 -2.76 -20.84 -17.40
CA GLY A 243 -3.84 -21.62 -16.78
C GLY A 243 -5.13 -20.86 -16.50
N GLY A 244 -5.19 -19.54 -16.80
CA GLY A 244 -6.39 -18.70 -16.73
C GLY A 244 -6.94 -18.31 -18.10
N ASN A 245 -8.14 -17.71 -18.10
CA ASN A 245 -8.74 -17.06 -19.27
C ASN A 245 -8.71 -15.54 -19.15
N PHE A 246 -8.50 -15.04 -17.95
CA PHE A 246 -8.44 -13.63 -17.62
C PHE A 246 -7.23 -13.33 -16.70
N SER A 247 -6.83 -12.09 -16.66
CA SER A 247 -5.92 -11.53 -15.66
C SER A 247 -6.21 -10.03 -15.52
N CYS A 248 -5.59 -9.36 -14.55
CA CYS A 248 -5.70 -7.90 -14.45
C CYS A 248 -4.38 -7.25 -14.82
N ARG A 249 -4.41 -6.24 -15.72
CA ARG A 249 -3.31 -5.29 -15.86
C ARG A 249 -3.59 -4.08 -14.99
N ILE A 250 -2.65 -3.75 -14.11
CA ILE A 250 -2.58 -2.49 -13.37
C ILE A 250 -1.50 -1.61 -14.01
N GLY A 251 -1.78 -0.30 -14.14
CA GLY A 251 -0.94 0.62 -14.90
C GLY A 251 -1.07 0.49 -16.41
N ASN A 252 -0.28 1.25 -17.13
CA ASN A 252 -0.27 1.31 -18.59
C ASN A 252 1.06 1.88 -19.10
N SER A 253 1.21 2.05 -20.41
CA SER A 253 2.42 2.63 -21.03
C SER A 253 2.35 4.14 -21.23
N SER A 254 1.33 4.82 -20.69
CA SER A 254 1.30 6.28 -20.60
C SER A 254 2.18 6.77 -19.48
N THR A 255 2.58 8.02 -19.53
CA THR A 255 3.40 8.66 -18.49
C THR A 255 2.57 9.67 -17.72
N GLY A 256 2.98 10.06 -16.54
CA GLY A 256 2.26 11.07 -15.75
C GLY A 256 2.41 10.91 -14.26
N ALA A 257 3.39 10.16 -13.79
CA ALA A 257 3.57 9.75 -12.40
C ALA A 257 2.31 9.03 -11.87
N GLU A 258 1.66 8.22 -12.70
CA GLU A 258 0.50 7.45 -12.29
C GLU A 258 0.90 6.31 -11.35
N ALA A 259 0.01 5.91 -10.45
CA ALA A 259 0.17 4.72 -9.62
C ALA A 259 -1.18 4.08 -9.32
N GLU A 260 -1.25 2.75 -9.39
CA GLU A 260 -2.44 1.95 -9.21
C GLU A 260 -2.20 0.82 -8.24
N GLY A 261 -3.27 0.49 -7.50
CA GLY A 261 -3.28 -0.67 -6.63
C GLY A 261 -4.57 -1.46 -6.73
N ILE A 262 -4.46 -2.75 -6.51
CA ILE A 262 -5.61 -3.62 -6.25
C ILE A 262 -5.32 -4.47 -5.03
N SER A 263 -6.31 -4.61 -4.15
CA SER A 263 -6.20 -5.37 -2.91
C SER A 263 -7.41 -6.28 -2.71
N GLN A 264 -7.20 -7.42 -2.10
CA GLN A 264 -8.30 -8.24 -1.60
C GLN A 264 -7.97 -8.75 -0.19
N THR A 265 -8.92 -8.57 0.73
CA THR A 265 -8.85 -9.13 2.08
C THR A 265 -9.85 -10.28 2.20
N PHE A 266 -9.40 -11.44 2.66
CA PHE A 266 -10.25 -12.62 2.79
C PHE A 266 -9.95 -13.41 4.07
N LEU A 267 -10.99 -14.12 4.57
CA LEU A 267 -10.84 -15.02 5.71
C LEU A 267 -10.14 -16.30 5.27
N VAL A 268 -9.07 -16.66 5.94
CA VAL A 268 -8.37 -17.93 5.71
C VAL A 268 -9.11 -19.07 6.39
N THR A 269 -9.37 -20.11 5.63
CA THR A 269 -9.99 -21.37 6.06
C THR A 269 -9.16 -22.54 5.57
N ALA A 270 -9.42 -23.76 6.02
CA ALA A 270 -8.73 -24.94 5.50
C ALA A 270 -8.91 -25.13 3.98
N ALA A 271 -9.99 -24.60 3.40
CA ALA A 271 -10.27 -24.70 1.96
C ALA A 271 -9.49 -23.69 1.10
N ASN A 272 -8.86 -22.69 1.70
CA ASN A 272 -8.12 -21.64 0.99
C ASN A 272 -6.80 -21.26 1.69
N ALA A 273 -6.23 -22.19 2.46
CA ALA A 273 -5.00 -21.96 3.24
C ALA A 273 -3.71 -21.97 2.40
N SER A 274 -3.82 -21.99 1.08
CA SER A 274 -2.74 -21.77 0.12
C SER A 274 -3.14 -20.67 -0.85
N LEU A 275 -2.31 -19.63 -0.95
CA LEU A 275 -2.46 -18.56 -1.93
C LEU A 275 -1.34 -18.68 -2.97
N THR A 276 -1.72 -18.78 -4.22
CA THR A 276 -0.78 -18.62 -5.35
C THR A 276 -1.10 -17.32 -6.04
N TYR A 277 -0.11 -16.45 -6.22
CA TYR A 277 -0.24 -15.32 -7.12
C TYR A 277 0.80 -15.36 -8.23
N GLN A 278 0.45 -14.80 -9.38
CA GLN A 278 1.31 -14.70 -10.54
C GLN A 278 1.40 -13.23 -10.95
N TYR A 279 2.57 -12.83 -11.45
CA TYR A 279 2.78 -11.47 -11.94
C TYR A 279 3.73 -11.47 -13.13
N ALA A 280 3.52 -10.53 -14.04
CA ALA A 280 4.46 -10.13 -15.06
C ALA A 280 4.59 -8.61 -15.06
N VAL A 281 5.81 -8.07 -15.17
CA VAL A 281 6.09 -6.65 -14.91
C VAL A 281 6.82 -6.03 -16.09
N VAL A 282 6.45 -4.79 -16.42
CA VAL A 282 7.16 -3.96 -17.43
C VAL A 282 7.43 -2.59 -16.81
N LEU A 283 8.70 -2.20 -16.75
CA LEU A 283 9.16 -0.94 -16.15
C LEU A 283 10.11 -0.23 -17.12
N GLN A 284 9.83 1.03 -17.42
CA GLN A 284 10.76 1.88 -18.16
C GLN A 284 11.81 2.43 -17.19
N ASP A 285 13.09 2.15 -17.46
CA ASP A 285 14.21 2.53 -16.59
C ASP A 285 14.84 3.86 -17.03
N PRO A 286 14.56 5.00 -16.36
CA PRO A 286 15.20 6.28 -16.66
C PRO A 286 16.60 6.43 -16.08
N GLY A 287 17.08 5.50 -15.25
CA GLY A 287 18.34 5.65 -14.52
C GLY A 287 18.25 6.64 -13.34
N HIS A 288 17.05 6.87 -12.81
CA HIS A 288 16.84 7.70 -11.59
C HIS A 288 17.30 6.96 -10.33
N GLN A 289 17.25 7.65 -9.19
CA GLN A 289 17.45 7.00 -7.90
C GLN A 289 16.29 6.04 -7.59
N PRO A 290 16.50 4.97 -6.82
CA PRO A 290 15.45 3.97 -6.53
C PRO A 290 14.13 4.59 -6.02
N TYR A 291 14.20 5.61 -5.18
CA TYR A 291 13.04 6.32 -4.62
C TYR A 291 12.30 7.23 -5.62
N GLN A 292 12.72 7.22 -6.89
CA GLN A 292 12.09 7.98 -8.00
C GLN A 292 11.72 7.10 -9.20
N GLN A 293 12.15 5.83 -9.22
CA GLN A 293 12.00 4.90 -10.33
C GLN A 293 10.55 4.39 -10.48
N PRO A 294 10.11 3.98 -11.67
CA PRO A 294 8.95 3.11 -11.79
C PRO A 294 9.12 1.85 -10.93
N PHE A 295 8.03 1.37 -10.36
CA PHE A 295 8.09 0.27 -9.40
C PHE A 295 6.90 -0.68 -9.51
N PHE A 296 7.07 -1.89 -9.00
CA PHE A 296 6.01 -2.86 -8.74
C PHE A 296 6.20 -3.46 -7.35
N SER A 297 5.09 -3.68 -6.66
CA SER A 297 5.05 -4.31 -5.35
C SER A 297 3.90 -5.30 -5.28
N ALA A 298 4.17 -6.53 -4.84
CA ALA A 298 3.21 -7.55 -4.47
C ALA A 298 3.49 -7.95 -3.02
N ILE A 299 2.51 -7.84 -2.15
CA ILE A 299 2.69 -8.10 -0.72
C ILE A 299 1.47 -8.85 -0.19
N VAL A 300 1.68 -9.87 0.66
CA VAL A 300 0.60 -10.47 1.46
C VAL A 300 0.84 -10.18 2.93
N LYS A 301 -0.19 -9.67 3.61
CA LYS A 301 -0.15 -9.21 5.00
C LYS A 301 -1.15 -9.98 5.85
N ASP A 302 -0.78 -10.25 7.10
CA ASP A 302 -1.72 -10.73 8.11
C ASP A 302 -2.68 -9.62 8.59
N GLN A 303 -3.62 -9.94 9.45
CA GLN A 303 -4.58 -8.98 10.01
C GLN A 303 -3.94 -7.86 10.85
N ASN A 304 -2.68 -8.05 11.30
CA ASN A 304 -1.89 -7.06 12.03
C ASN A 304 -0.95 -6.29 11.08
N CYS A 305 -1.08 -6.51 9.77
CA CYS A 305 -0.26 -5.93 8.71
C CYS A 305 1.21 -6.36 8.71
N ASN A 306 1.56 -7.43 9.40
CA ASN A 306 2.88 -8.01 9.22
C ASN A 306 2.93 -8.68 7.85
N ILE A 307 4.00 -8.44 7.12
CA ILE A 307 4.24 -9.13 5.85
C ILE A 307 4.45 -10.62 6.15
N ILE A 308 3.65 -11.45 5.51
CA ILE A 308 3.78 -12.91 5.61
C ILE A 308 5.09 -13.32 4.95
N ASN A 309 5.86 -14.16 5.60
CA ASN A 309 7.14 -14.64 5.09
C ASN A 309 6.99 -15.24 3.68
N CYS A 310 7.96 -14.94 2.82
CA CYS A 310 8.02 -15.42 1.44
C CYS A 310 6.88 -14.89 0.52
N SER A 311 6.13 -13.91 0.96
CA SER A 311 4.95 -13.45 0.23
C SER A 311 5.15 -12.12 -0.49
N ASN A 312 6.29 -11.48 -0.34
CA ASN A 312 6.51 -10.16 -0.91
C ASN A 312 7.49 -10.18 -2.08
N PHE A 313 7.16 -9.42 -3.10
CA PHE A 313 8.05 -9.08 -4.19
C PHE A 313 7.92 -7.58 -4.46
N THR A 314 9.01 -6.84 -4.29
CA THR A 314 9.06 -5.41 -4.58
C THR A 314 10.29 -5.14 -5.44
N VAL A 315 10.09 -4.38 -6.52
CA VAL A 315 11.14 -4.05 -7.48
C VAL A 315 10.95 -2.63 -8.00
N THR A 316 12.04 -1.92 -8.15
CA THR A 316 12.13 -0.67 -8.92
C THR A 316 12.87 -0.93 -10.23
N ALA A 317 12.59 -0.14 -11.26
CA ALA A 317 13.34 -0.21 -12.50
C ALA A 317 14.84 -0.04 -12.25
N GLY A 318 15.67 -0.75 -13.02
CA GLY A 318 17.12 -0.71 -12.87
C GLY A 318 17.83 -1.65 -13.83
N ILE A 319 19.14 -1.51 -13.88
CA ILE A 319 20.02 -2.35 -14.70
C ILE A 319 20.32 -3.65 -13.94
N ASN A 320 20.40 -4.77 -14.67
CA ASN A 320 20.78 -6.09 -14.13
C ASN A 320 19.86 -6.64 -13.02
N LEU A 321 18.55 -6.34 -13.08
CA LEU A 321 17.60 -6.96 -12.17
C LEU A 321 17.46 -8.47 -12.46
N PRO A 322 17.55 -9.32 -11.43
CA PRO A 322 17.45 -10.77 -11.61
C PRO A 322 16.12 -11.20 -12.23
N GLY A 323 16.20 -11.99 -13.32
CA GLY A 323 15.03 -12.49 -14.05
C GLY A 323 14.32 -11.44 -14.91
N PHE A 324 14.90 -10.25 -15.09
CA PHE A 324 14.43 -9.24 -16.03
C PHE A 324 15.18 -9.30 -17.36
N PHE A 325 14.47 -9.00 -18.42
CA PHE A 325 14.95 -8.90 -19.78
C PHE A 325 14.78 -7.46 -20.29
N THR A 326 15.41 -7.13 -21.39
CA THR A 326 15.30 -5.83 -22.06
C THR A 326 14.54 -5.99 -23.36
N CYS A 327 13.48 -5.21 -23.59
CA CYS A 327 12.81 -5.16 -24.89
C CYS A 327 13.27 -3.97 -25.75
N ASN A 328 13.56 -2.84 -25.13
CA ASN A 328 14.10 -1.62 -25.72
C ASN A 328 15.24 -1.11 -24.85
N ASN A 329 15.97 -0.09 -25.28
CA ASN A 329 17.17 0.40 -24.59
C ASN A 329 16.99 0.64 -23.09
N ASN A 330 15.81 1.10 -22.68
CA ASN A 330 15.52 1.43 -21.29
C ASN A 330 14.24 0.78 -20.72
N VAL A 331 13.61 -0.17 -21.42
CA VAL A 331 12.44 -0.87 -20.90
C VAL A 331 12.82 -2.28 -20.48
N ARG A 332 12.54 -2.61 -19.23
CA ARG A 332 12.79 -3.90 -18.58
C ARG A 332 11.49 -4.63 -18.39
N TYR A 333 11.49 -5.93 -18.64
CA TYR A 333 10.32 -6.75 -18.36
C TYR A 333 10.70 -8.06 -17.67
N LYS A 334 9.78 -8.54 -16.85
CA LYS A 334 9.83 -9.87 -16.24
C LYS A 334 8.58 -10.62 -16.67
N PRO A 335 8.72 -11.78 -17.36
CA PRO A 335 7.56 -12.58 -17.73
C PRO A 335 6.90 -13.20 -16.50
N TRP A 336 5.76 -13.85 -16.70
CA TRP A 336 4.98 -14.48 -15.64
C TRP A 336 5.86 -15.26 -14.66
N THR A 337 5.73 -14.88 -13.41
CA THR A 337 6.42 -15.47 -12.27
C THR A 337 5.38 -15.85 -11.23
N THR A 338 5.48 -17.06 -10.70
CA THR A 338 4.54 -17.61 -9.72
C THR A 338 5.14 -17.51 -8.31
N VAL A 339 4.33 -17.09 -7.35
CA VAL A 339 4.65 -17.09 -5.92
C VAL A 339 3.58 -17.87 -5.18
N ASN A 340 3.99 -18.74 -4.28
CA ASN A 340 3.08 -19.50 -3.44
C ASN A 340 3.29 -19.12 -1.98
N VAL A 341 2.20 -18.90 -1.27
CA VAL A 341 2.18 -18.45 0.12
C VAL A 341 1.41 -19.46 0.95
N ASP A 342 2.06 -20.02 1.96
CA ASP A 342 1.41 -20.86 2.95
C ASP A 342 0.67 -20.02 3.98
N LEU A 343 -0.63 -20.22 4.07
CA LEU A 343 -1.50 -19.51 4.99
C LEU A 343 -2.03 -20.38 6.13
N ASN A 344 -1.52 -21.61 6.32
CA ASN A 344 -2.04 -22.52 7.34
C ASN A 344 -2.03 -21.95 8.75
N GLN A 345 -1.00 -21.23 9.13
CA GLN A 345 -0.90 -20.59 10.45
C GLN A 345 -1.87 -19.41 10.64
N TYR A 346 -2.52 -18.97 9.56
CA TYR A 346 -3.48 -17.86 9.56
C TYR A 346 -4.95 -18.32 9.46
N ILE A 347 -5.23 -19.63 9.54
CA ILE A 347 -6.61 -20.15 9.52
C ILE A 347 -7.41 -19.50 10.65
N GLY A 348 -8.59 -18.94 10.31
CA GLY A 348 -9.44 -18.17 11.20
C GLY A 348 -9.09 -16.67 11.27
N GLN A 349 -8.08 -16.21 10.53
CA GLN A 349 -7.67 -14.81 10.46
C GLN A 349 -7.92 -14.25 9.05
N TYR A 350 -8.00 -12.92 8.96
CA TYR A 350 -8.01 -12.22 7.68
C TYR A 350 -6.59 -11.97 7.19
N VAL A 351 -6.37 -12.19 5.90
CA VAL A 351 -5.14 -11.80 5.20
C VAL A 351 -5.48 -10.90 4.03
N THR A 352 -4.55 -10.02 3.67
CA THR A 352 -4.69 -9.09 2.54
C THR A 352 -3.57 -9.35 1.53
N VAL A 353 -3.95 -9.62 0.28
CA VAL A 353 -3.05 -9.54 -0.87
C VAL A 353 -3.15 -8.16 -1.49
N ASP A 354 -2.01 -7.57 -1.85
CA ASP A 354 -1.90 -6.19 -2.29
C ASP A 354 -0.90 -6.10 -3.46
N PHE A 355 -1.36 -5.61 -4.60
CA PHE A 355 -0.53 -5.35 -5.79
C PHE A 355 -0.55 -3.86 -6.09
N ILE A 356 0.63 -3.27 -6.26
CA ILE A 356 0.79 -1.86 -6.57
C ILE A 356 1.82 -1.72 -7.69
N VAL A 357 1.53 -0.86 -8.65
CA VAL A 357 2.48 -0.45 -9.68
C VAL A 357 2.48 1.07 -9.77
N GLY A 358 3.60 1.66 -10.15
CA GLY A 358 3.64 3.10 -10.39
C GLY A 358 4.72 3.50 -11.38
N ASP A 359 4.48 4.62 -12.01
CA ASP A 359 5.40 5.37 -12.86
C ASP A 359 6.58 5.93 -12.07
N CYS A 360 7.56 6.50 -12.74
CA CYS A 360 8.55 7.33 -12.07
C CYS A 360 7.91 8.60 -11.47
N SER A 361 8.37 9.02 -10.30
CA SER A 361 7.84 10.20 -9.61
C SER A 361 8.03 11.53 -10.37
N ALA A 362 8.93 11.55 -11.37
CA ALA A 362 9.14 12.69 -12.25
C ALA A 362 8.13 12.76 -13.42
N GLY A 363 7.30 11.72 -13.59
CA GLY A 363 6.18 11.72 -14.54
C GLY A 363 6.51 11.49 -16.00
N ALA A 364 7.72 11.06 -16.33
CA ALA A 364 8.17 10.88 -17.73
C ALA A 364 8.37 9.41 -18.16
N HIS A 365 8.25 8.46 -17.23
CA HIS A 365 8.52 7.04 -17.48
C HIS A 365 7.47 6.19 -16.78
N TYR A 366 7.01 5.16 -17.47
CA TYR A 366 5.88 4.35 -17.07
C TYR A 366 6.27 3.03 -16.39
N GLY A 367 5.29 2.49 -15.65
CA GLY A 367 5.31 1.13 -15.13
C GLY A 367 3.94 0.48 -15.24
N TYR A 368 3.88 -0.80 -15.59
CA TYR A 368 2.66 -1.59 -15.51
C TYR A 368 2.96 -3.06 -15.20
N ALA A 369 1.95 -3.74 -14.66
CA ALA A 369 2.05 -5.15 -14.33
C ALA A 369 0.77 -5.90 -14.67
N TYR A 370 0.92 -7.17 -15.06
CA TYR A 370 -0.17 -8.12 -15.13
C TYR A 370 -0.15 -8.96 -13.87
N VAL A 371 -1.29 -9.18 -13.27
CA VAL A 371 -1.44 -9.94 -12.03
C VAL A 371 -2.61 -10.91 -12.11
N ASP A 372 -2.45 -12.02 -11.42
CA ASP A 372 -3.44 -13.06 -11.24
C ASP A 372 -3.21 -13.74 -9.89
N ALA A 373 -4.23 -14.29 -9.26
CA ALA A 373 -4.08 -15.00 -8.01
C ALA A 373 -5.17 -16.05 -7.84
N ARG A 374 -4.90 -17.07 -7.03
CA ARG A 374 -5.88 -18.11 -6.69
C ARG A 374 -5.62 -18.67 -5.31
N CYS A 375 -6.68 -19.08 -4.66
CA CYS A 375 -6.57 -19.84 -3.42
C CYS A 375 -6.90 -21.33 -3.65
N ALA A 376 -6.30 -22.15 -2.83
CA ALA A 376 -6.53 -23.61 -2.82
C ALA A 376 -6.43 -24.11 -1.37
N PRO A 377 -6.92 -25.31 -1.07
CA PRO A 377 -6.54 -26.01 0.14
C PRO A 377 -5.02 -26.11 0.24
N SER A 378 -4.49 -26.21 1.45
CA SER A 378 -3.04 -26.28 1.62
C SER A 378 -2.43 -27.41 0.81
N PHE A 379 -1.47 -27.07 -0.06
CA PHE A 379 -0.69 -28.06 -0.81
C PHE A 379 0.53 -28.57 -0.02
N LEU A 380 0.86 -27.92 1.09
CA LEU A 380 2.06 -28.23 1.91
C LEU A 380 1.84 -29.35 2.91
N HIS A 381 0.61 -29.82 3.05
CA HIS A 381 0.28 -31.00 3.85
C HIS A 381 -0.08 -32.18 2.94
N GLN A 382 0.86 -32.61 2.09
CA GLN A 382 0.79 -33.92 1.50
C GLN A 382 1.21 -34.93 2.57
N ASN A 383 0.25 -35.35 3.39
CA ASN A 383 0.44 -36.56 4.20
C ASN A 383 0.24 -37.78 3.29
N ASP A 384 1.27 -38.11 2.54
CA ASP A 384 1.26 -39.33 1.76
C ASP A 384 1.56 -40.52 2.69
N THR A 385 0.58 -41.37 2.88
CA THR A 385 0.81 -42.66 3.52
C THR A 385 1.21 -43.66 2.44
N ILE A 386 2.47 -44.08 2.42
CA ILE A 386 3.00 -45.07 1.50
C ILE A 386 3.41 -46.31 2.26
N CYS A 387 3.27 -47.48 1.64
CA CYS A 387 3.81 -48.72 2.20
C CYS A 387 5.34 -48.78 2.07
N VAL A 388 6.00 -49.47 2.97
CA VAL A 388 7.44 -49.67 2.87
C VAL A 388 7.82 -50.25 1.51
N GLY A 389 8.74 -49.64 0.81
CA GLY A 389 9.18 -49.99 -0.54
C GLY A 389 8.40 -49.29 -1.66
N GLN A 390 7.40 -48.48 -1.32
CA GLN A 390 6.73 -47.58 -2.28
C GLN A 390 7.43 -46.23 -2.30
N SER A 391 7.13 -45.44 -3.34
CA SER A 391 7.67 -44.10 -3.55
C SER A 391 6.55 -43.06 -3.59
N SER A 392 6.82 -41.86 -3.09
CA SER A 392 6.00 -40.68 -3.29
C SER A 392 6.80 -39.59 -3.99
N THR A 393 6.11 -38.74 -4.80
CA THR A 393 6.71 -37.60 -5.46
C THR A 393 6.28 -36.33 -4.76
N LEU A 394 7.23 -35.64 -4.15
CA LEU A 394 7.05 -34.32 -3.56
C LEU A 394 7.37 -33.27 -4.62
N SER A 395 6.48 -32.31 -4.80
CA SER A 395 6.64 -31.26 -5.81
C SER A 395 6.59 -29.87 -5.16
N ALA A 396 7.61 -29.06 -5.43
CA ALA A 396 7.65 -27.66 -5.07
C ALA A 396 6.92 -26.81 -6.13
N PRO A 397 6.35 -25.68 -5.72
CA PRO A 397 5.87 -24.70 -6.68
C PRO A 397 6.98 -24.23 -7.63
N SER A 398 6.63 -23.92 -8.88
CA SER A 398 7.57 -23.38 -9.88
C SER A 398 7.84 -21.89 -9.64
N GLY A 399 8.89 -21.32 -10.26
CA GLY A 399 9.16 -19.88 -10.29
C GLY A 399 10.13 -19.38 -9.24
N TYR A 400 10.89 -20.25 -8.60
CA TYR A 400 11.96 -19.88 -7.67
C TYR A 400 13.36 -20.04 -8.31
N SER A 401 14.34 -19.29 -7.79
CA SER A 401 15.72 -19.33 -8.28
C SER A 401 16.46 -20.59 -7.87
N SER A 402 16.10 -21.16 -6.72
CA SER A 402 16.68 -22.42 -6.26
C SER A 402 15.76 -23.16 -5.29
N TYR A 403 16.00 -24.47 -5.15
CA TYR A 403 15.31 -25.39 -4.26
C TYR A 403 16.34 -26.16 -3.46
N ASN A 404 16.03 -26.50 -2.21
CA ASN A 404 16.82 -27.38 -1.40
C ASN A 404 15.92 -28.20 -0.46
N TRP A 405 15.84 -29.51 -0.70
CA TRP A 405 15.06 -30.44 0.11
C TRP A 405 15.95 -31.15 1.13
N GLN A 406 15.50 -31.17 2.36
CA GLN A 406 16.15 -31.87 3.46
C GLN A 406 15.20 -32.90 4.10
N PRO A 407 15.66 -34.12 4.42
CA PRO A 407 17.00 -34.67 4.15
C PRO A 407 17.23 -34.98 2.68
N GLY A 408 18.48 -35.07 2.26
CA GLY A 408 18.87 -35.52 0.92
C GLY A 408 19.54 -34.48 0.04
N ASN A 409 19.49 -33.18 0.39
CA ASN A 409 20.09 -32.05 -0.39
C ASN A 409 19.66 -32.02 -1.88
N PHE A 410 18.40 -32.40 -2.19
CA PHE A 410 17.91 -32.35 -3.56
C PHE A 410 17.63 -30.90 -3.97
N THR A 411 17.99 -30.54 -5.20
CA THR A 411 17.91 -29.15 -5.71
C THR A 411 16.90 -28.96 -6.85
N THR A 412 16.13 -29.99 -7.14
CA THR A 412 15.08 -29.94 -8.18
C THR A 412 13.76 -29.47 -7.61
N SER A 413 12.88 -28.90 -8.44
CA SER A 413 11.53 -28.51 -8.06
C SER A 413 10.62 -29.69 -7.69
N SER A 414 11.01 -30.91 -8.06
CA SER A 414 10.28 -32.15 -7.71
C SER A 414 11.29 -33.23 -7.37
N ILE A 415 10.97 -34.02 -6.34
CA ILE A 415 11.79 -35.18 -5.89
C ILE A 415 10.92 -36.38 -5.68
N THR A 416 11.45 -37.57 -5.98
CA THR A 416 10.83 -38.84 -5.64
C THR A 416 11.54 -39.46 -4.45
N VAL A 417 10.81 -39.77 -3.40
CA VAL A 417 11.35 -40.28 -2.14
C VAL A 417 10.71 -41.61 -1.75
N SER A 418 11.49 -42.48 -1.09
CA SER A 418 11.04 -43.80 -0.64
C SER A 418 11.48 -44.01 0.82
N PRO A 419 10.93 -43.26 1.78
CA PRO A 419 11.31 -43.37 3.18
C PRO A 419 10.87 -44.71 3.76
N THR A 420 11.70 -45.28 4.60
CA THR A 420 11.40 -46.55 5.32
C THR A 420 10.72 -46.31 6.68
N THR A 421 10.67 -45.06 7.13
CA THR A 421 10.00 -44.60 8.35
C THR A 421 9.36 -43.26 8.06
N THR A 422 8.41 -42.84 8.89
CA THR A 422 7.82 -41.49 8.80
C THR A 422 8.91 -40.44 8.77
N THR A 423 9.00 -39.70 7.67
CA THR A 423 10.07 -38.73 7.41
C THR A 423 9.46 -37.39 7.03
N ILE A 424 9.95 -36.32 7.66
CA ILE A 424 9.60 -34.96 7.32
C ILE A 424 10.62 -34.44 6.32
N PHE A 425 10.14 -33.97 5.16
CA PHE A 425 10.96 -33.28 4.18
C PHE A 425 10.77 -31.76 4.34
N ILE A 426 11.87 -31.02 4.45
CA ILE A 426 11.89 -29.56 4.55
C ILE A 426 12.37 -29.00 3.23
N LEU A 427 11.56 -28.18 2.60
CA LEU A 427 11.94 -27.45 1.39
C LEU A 427 12.39 -26.03 1.74
N THR A 428 13.59 -25.68 1.33
CA THR A 428 14.08 -24.30 1.31
C THR A 428 14.06 -23.80 -0.12
N ILE A 429 13.40 -22.66 -0.37
CA ILE A 429 13.32 -22.03 -1.69
C ILE A 429 13.91 -20.62 -1.63
N VAL A 430 14.49 -20.19 -2.74
CA VAL A 430 15.02 -18.83 -2.88
C VAL A 430 14.26 -18.13 -4.01
N HIS A 431 13.72 -16.97 -3.70
CA HIS A 431 13.05 -16.13 -4.67
C HIS A 431 14.04 -15.43 -5.61
N TYR A 432 13.62 -15.01 -6.81
CA TYR A 432 14.45 -14.22 -7.73
C TYR A 432 14.73 -12.78 -7.26
N SER A 433 14.07 -12.31 -6.21
CA SER A 433 14.34 -11.01 -5.58
C SER A 433 15.33 -11.16 -4.43
N ASN A 434 15.97 -10.05 -4.02
CA ASN A 434 16.87 -9.98 -2.86
C ASN A 434 16.19 -10.24 -1.49
N THR A 435 15.04 -10.88 -1.47
CA THR A 435 14.38 -11.32 -0.23
C THR A 435 15.15 -12.45 0.42
N PRO A 436 15.23 -12.47 1.76
CA PRO A 436 15.93 -13.56 2.47
C PRO A 436 15.33 -14.91 2.12
N ASN A 437 16.15 -15.95 2.20
CA ASN A 437 15.79 -17.33 1.92
C ASN A 437 14.49 -17.73 2.62
N CYS A 438 13.52 -18.16 1.84
CA CYS A 438 12.26 -18.65 2.33
C CYS A 438 12.36 -20.13 2.69
N THR A 439 12.00 -20.50 3.89
CA THR A 439 11.91 -21.91 4.31
C THR A 439 10.46 -22.31 4.42
N ILE A 440 10.03 -23.23 3.59
CA ILE A 440 8.70 -23.86 3.64
C ILE A 440 8.91 -25.28 4.14
N LYS A 441 8.20 -25.67 5.20
CA LYS A 441 8.22 -27.04 5.71
C LYS A 441 7.12 -27.84 5.04
N VAL A 442 7.48 -28.90 4.34
CA VAL A 442 6.56 -29.90 3.78
C VAL A 442 6.63 -31.11 4.68
N TYR A 443 5.51 -31.50 5.26
CA TYR A 443 5.40 -32.65 6.15
C TYR A 443 4.89 -33.87 5.41
#